data_acd45a523fb731f4d34daf17c5d0866c
#
_entry.id   acd45a523fb731f4d34daf17c5d0866c
#
_cell.length_a   1.000
_cell.length_b   1.000
_cell.length_c   1.000
_cell.angle_alpha   90.00
_cell.angle_beta   90.00
_cell.angle_gamma   90.00
#
_symmetry.space_group_name_H-M   'P 1'
#
loop_
_entity.id
_entity.type
_entity.pdbx_description
1 polymer ?
#
loop_
_entity_poly.entity_id
_entity_poly.type
_entity_poly.pdbx_seq_one_letter_code
_entity_poly.pdbx_strand_id
1 'polypeptide(L)'
;MDTNELTGLTHSEEIVVEHKDTAAVYGSGALEVFATPAMIALMEMTSLKCVTEKIGEENTTVGIAVNIKHLKASPMGHTIRCIAKVIEVDRKRLVFEVKCFDGEDLVGQGTHERFVVNSAKFMSKF
;
A
#
# COMPACT_ATOMS: atom_id res chain seq x y z
N MET A 1 -12.04 -12.98 15.47
CA MET A 1 -12.08 -11.98 14.40
C MET A 1 -12.65 -12.60 13.13
N ASP A 2 -13.65 -11.96 12.56
CA ASP A 2 -14.25 -12.40 11.30
C ASP A 2 -13.75 -11.52 10.17
N THR A 3 -12.88 -12.07 9.32
CA THR A 3 -12.29 -11.33 8.21
C THR A 3 -13.22 -11.23 6.99
N ASN A 4 -14.30 -12.01 6.94
CA ASN A 4 -15.23 -12.00 5.81
C ASN A 4 -15.91 -10.63 5.62
N GLU A 5 -16.04 -9.85 6.68
CA GLU A 5 -16.64 -8.52 6.63
C GLU A 5 -15.71 -7.45 6.02
N LEU A 6 -14.45 -7.80 5.77
CA LEU A 6 -13.47 -6.84 5.24
C LEU A 6 -13.64 -6.58 3.75
N THR A 7 -14.24 -7.51 3.00
CA THR A 7 -14.41 -7.37 1.55
C THR A 7 -15.19 -6.09 1.22
N GLY A 8 -14.63 -5.29 0.32
CA GLY A 8 -15.23 -4.05 -0.11
C GLY A 8 -14.79 -2.80 0.65
N LEU A 9 -14.07 -2.96 1.77
CA LEU A 9 -13.52 -1.80 2.48
C LEU A 9 -12.56 -1.04 1.58
N THR A 10 -12.62 0.28 1.65
CA THR A 10 -11.73 1.18 0.91
C THR A 10 -11.08 2.17 1.87
N HIS A 11 -9.91 2.64 1.50
CA HIS A 11 -9.19 3.68 2.23
C HIS A 11 -8.33 4.46 1.25
N SER A 12 -8.09 5.72 1.51
CA SER A 12 -7.20 6.54 0.70
C SER A 12 -6.22 7.32 1.57
N GLU A 13 -5.02 7.52 1.04
CA GLU A 13 -3.96 8.32 1.65
C GLU A 13 -3.33 9.19 0.58
N GLU A 14 -2.75 10.31 1.00
CA GLU A 14 -2.05 11.22 0.09
C GLU A 14 -0.66 11.50 0.62
N ILE A 15 0.28 11.67 -0.29
CA ILE A 15 1.60 12.23 0.02
C ILE A 15 1.95 13.28 -1.03
N VAL A 16 2.81 14.21 -0.65
CA VAL A 16 3.46 15.10 -1.61
C VAL A 16 4.84 14.49 -1.90
N VAL A 17 5.17 14.35 -3.17
CA VAL A 17 6.49 13.80 -3.58
C VAL A 17 7.59 14.75 -3.14
N GLU A 18 8.40 14.31 -2.18
CA GLU A 18 9.55 15.04 -1.66
C GLU A 18 10.84 14.40 -2.19
N HIS A 19 11.97 15.06 -1.95
CA HIS A 19 13.29 14.54 -2.38
C HIS A 19 13.53 13.11 -1.87
N LYS A 20 13.17 12.83 -0.62
CA LYS A 20 13.32 11.49 -0.03
C LYS A 20 12.55 10.38 -0.76
N ASP A 21 11.53 10.76 -1.54
CA ASP A 21 10.66 9.83 -2.26
C ASP A 21 11.11 9.57 -3.70
N THR A 22 12.24 10.15 -4.10
CA THR A 22 12.69 10.06 -5.50
C THR A 22 13.51 8.81 -5.78
N ALA A 23 13.49 8.39 -7.03
CA ALA A 23 14.28 7.26 -7.51
C ALA A 23 15.77 7.45 -7.25
N ALA A 24 16.28 8.67 -7.43
CA ALA A 24 17.69 8.99 -7.19
C ALA A 24 18.09 8.72 -5.73
N VAL A 25 17.26 9.09 -4.76
CA VAL A 25 17.53 8.87 -3.34
C VAL A 25 17.40 7.39 -2.96
N TYR A 26 16.37 6.71 -3.48
CA TYR A 26 16.18 5.28 -3.24
C TYR A 26 17.26 4.42 -3.87
N GLY A 27 17.98 4.94 -4.88
CA GLY A 27 18.93 4.14 -5.65
C GLY A 27 18.27 3.20 -6.63
N SER A 28 16.97 3.38 -6.88
CA SER A 28 16.21 2.55 -7.82
C SER A 28 16.20 3.13 -9.24
N GLY A 29 16.80 4.29 -9.43
CA GLY A 29 16.95 4.99 -10.69
C GLY A 29 17.86 6.19 -10.48
N ALA A 30 18.06 6.98 -11.53
CA ALA A 30 18.99 8.11 -11.50
C ALA A 30 18.29 9.48 -11.46
N LEU A 31 16.96 9.50 -11.57
CA LEU A 31 16.21 10.74 -11.75
C LEU A 31 15.43 11.14 -10.49
N GLU A 32 15.15 12.43 -10.37
CA GLU A 32 14.40 12.97 -9.24
C GLU A 32 12.90 12.95 -9.52
N VAL A 33 12.39 11.75 -9.77
CA VAL A 33 10.95 11.49 -9.94
C VAL A 33 10.49 10.50 -8.87
N PHE A 34 9.18 10.44 -8.63
CA PHE A 34 8.59 9.54 -7.62
C PHE A 34 9.05 8.11 -7.88
N ALA A 35 9.71 7.52 -6.89
CA ALA A 35 10.30 6.19 -7.01
C ALA A 35 9.24 5.10 -6.98
N THR A 36 9.41 4.05 -7.78
CA THR A 36 8.53 2.87 -7.74
C THR A 36 8.50 2.26 -6.31
N PRO A 37 9.63 2.07 -5.61
CA PRO A 37 9.57 1.59 -4.22
C PRO A 37 8.79 2.52 -3.29
N ALA A 38 8.87 3.84 -3.50
CA ALA A 38 8.09 4.80 -2.69
C ALA A 38 6.59 4.68 -2.95
N MET A 39 6.22 4.44 -4.22
CA MET A 39 4.82 4.21 -4.58
C MET A 39 4.31 2.91 -3.95
N ILE A 40 5.11 1.86 -3.97
CA ILE A 40 4.76 0.59 -3.33
C ILE A 40 4.58 0.80 -1.83
N ALA A 41 5.48 1.54 -1.17
CA ALA A 41 5.35 1.85 0.25
C ALA A 41 4.05 2.58 0.57
N LEU A 42 3.65 3.53 -0.29
CA LEU A 42 2.36 4.23 -0.15
C LEU A 42 1.19 3.25 -0.30
N MET A 43 1.25 2.36 -1.27
CA MET A 43 0.23 1.32 -1.48
C MET A 43 0.12 0.39 -0.28
N GLU A 44 1.25 0.00 0.29
CA GLU A 44 1.30 -0.87 1.48
C GLU A 44 0.72 -0.15 2.70
N MET A 45 1.10 1.10 2.94
CA MET A 45 0.58 1.90 4.04
C MET A 45 -0.93 2.09 3.93
N THR A 46 -1.42 2.41 2.74
CA THR A 46 -2.85 2.62 2.49
C THR A 46 -3.63 1.34 2.75
N SER A 47 -3.10 0.21 2.30
CA SER A 47 -3.72 -1.11 2.52
C SER A 47 -3.72 -1.50 4.00
N LEU A 48 -2.61 -1.28 4.69
CA LEU A 48 -2.52 -1.53 6.15
C LEU A 48 -3.59 -0.75 6.89
N LYS A 49 -3.69 0.55 6.64
CA LYS A 49 -4.66 1.42 7.31
C LYS A 49 -6.10 1.10 6.96
N CYS A 50 -6.32 0.54 5.78
CA CYS A 50 -7.66 0.16 5.31
C CYS A 50 -8.37 -0.78 6.27
N VAL A 51 -7.64 -1.68 6.92
CA VAL A 51 -8.21 -2.73 7.78
C VAL A 51 -7.84 -2.61 9.25
N THR A 52 -6.93 -1.71 9.62
CA THR A 52 -6.38 -1.62 10.98
C THR A 52 -7.46 -1.57 12.06
N GLU A 53 -8.49 -0.75 11.88
CA GLU A 53 -9.54 -0.58 12.89
C GLU A 53 -10.50 -1.77 12.97
N LYS A 54 -10.52 -2.62 11.95
CA LYS A 54 -11.48 -3.73 11.85
C LYS A 54 -10.95 -5.06 12.35
N ILE A 55 -9.64 -5.20 12.48
CA ILE A 55 -9.02 -6.49 12.81
C ILE A 55 -8.64 -6.64 14.29
N GLY A 56 -8.85 -5.59 15.10
CA GLY A 56 -8.54 -5.60 16.53
C GLY A 56 -7.12 -5.12 16.84
N GLU A 57 -6.95 -4.56 18.03
CA GLU A 57 -5.67 -3.94 18.45
C GLU A 57 -4.53 -4.94 18.57
N GLU A 58 -4.83 -6.20 18.89
CA GLU A 58 -3.81 -7.26 19.03
C GLU A 58 -3.30 -7.75 17.68
N ASN A 59 -3.98 -7.42 16.59
CA ASN A 59 -3.65 -7.89 15.24
C ASN A 59 -3.12 -6.77 14.36
N THR A 60 -2.32 -7.16 13.39
CA THR A 60 -1.88 -6.31 12.29
C THR A 60 -1.83 -7.13 11.02
N THR A 61 -1.39 -6.52 9.92
CA THR A 61 -1.13 -7.26 8.69
C THR A 61 0.32 -7.06 8.28
N VAL A 62 0.87 -8.09 7.62
CA VAL A 62 2.20 -8.02 7.01
C VAL A 62 2.04 -8.23 5.51
N GLY A 63 2.85 -7.52 4.72
CA GLY A 63 2.83 -7.65 3.26
C GLY A 63 3.46 -8.97 2.83
N ILE A 64 2.84 -9.65 1.87
CA ILE A 64 3.33 -10.93 1.36
C ILE A 64 3.50 -10.97 -0.16
N ALA A 65 2.86 -10.09 -0.91
CA ALA A 65 3.00 -10.04 -2.35
C ALA A 65 2.63 -8.67 -2.90
N VAL A 66 3.33 -8.25 -3.94
CA VAL A 66 3.06 -7.02 -4.67
C VAL A 66 3.16 -7.32 -6.15
N ASN A 67 2.12 -6.95 -6.90
CA ASN A 67 2.11 -7.08 -8.35
C ASN A 67 1.49 -5.80 -8.92
N ILE A 68 2.33 -4.82 -9.21
CA ILE A 68 1.89 -3.50 -9.65
C ILE A 68 2.67 -3.02 -10.86
N LYS A 69 2.13 -2.02 -11.54
CA LYS A 69 2.82 -1.31 -12.61
C LYS A 69 2.86 0.17 -12.28
N HIS A 70 4.01 0.77 -12.48
CA HIS A 70 4.21 2.21 -12.39
C HIS A 70 4.05 2.75 -13.81
N LEU A 71 2.90 3.35 -14.10
CA LEU A 71 2.47 3.67 -15.46
C LEU A 71 2.97 5.02 -15.96
N LYS A 72 3.21 5.97 -15.05
CA LYS A 72 3.58 7.33 -15.41
C LYS A 72 4.43 7.95 -14.32
N ALA A 73 5.45 8.70 -14.70
CA ALA A 73 6.33 9.39 -13.76
C ALA A 73 5.65 10.62 -13.15
N SER A 74 5.99 10.93 -11.90
CA SER A 74 5.52 12.13 -11.21
C SER A 74 6.72 12.91 -10.65
N PRO A 75 6.76 14.23 -10.87
CA PRO A 75 7.86 15.05 -10.36
C PRO A 75 7.68 15.39 -8.89
N MET A 76 8.75 15.91 -8.27
CA MET A 76 8.69 16.46 -6.92
C MET A 76 7.64 17.56 -6.85
N GLY A 77 6.97 17.67 -5.71
CA GLY A 77 5.95 18.68 -5.44
C GLY A 77 4.54 18.28 -5.82
N HIS A 78 4.38 17.21 -6.61
CA HIS A 78 3.05 16.70 -6.95
C HIS A 78 2.47 15.89 -5.79
N THR A 79 1.15 15.94 -5.64
CA THR A 79 0.43 15.16 -4.63
C THR A 79 -0.02 13.84 -5.27
N ILE A 80 0.33 12.74 -4.64
CA ILE A 80 -0.07 11.40 -5.07
C ILE A 80 -1.12 10.88 -4.10
N ARG A 81 -2.29 10.51 -4.63
CA ARG A 81 -3.37 9.91 -3.86
C ARG A 81 -3.44 8.42 -4.17
N CYS A 82 -3.38 7.61 -3.13
CA CYS A 82 -3.53 6.16 -3.26
C CYS A 82 -4.88 5.72 -2.70
N ILE A 83 -5.54 4.82 -3.40
CA ILE A 83 -6.78 4.18 -2.96
C ILE A 83 -6.52 2.69 -2.89
N ALA A 84 -6.83 2.08 -1.76
CA ALA A 84 -6.78 0.64 -1.57
C ALA A 84 -8.20 0.12 -1.31
N LYS A 85 -8.51 -1.02 -1.90
CA LYS A 85 -9.81 -1.69 -1.72
C LYS A 85 -9.58 -3.17 -1.49
N VAL A 86 -10.19 -3.73 -0.46
CA VAL A 86 -10.17 -5.18 -0.23
C VAL A 86 -11.07 -5.85 -1.26
N ILE A 87 -10.48 -6.66 -2.14
CA ILE A 87 -11.23 -7.34 -3.21
C ILE A 87 -11.41 -8.84 -2.97
N GLU A 88 -10.61 -9.43 -2.09
CA GLU A 88 -10.71 -10.86 -1.78
C GLU A 88 -10.23 -11.10 -0.35
N VAL A 89 -10.91 -12.00 0.33
CA VAL A 89 -10.53 -12.47 1.66
C VAL A 89 -10.55 -13.99 1.65
N ASP A 90 -9.40 -14.60 1.95
CA ASP A 90 -9.29 -16.04 2.13
C ASP A 90 -8.70 -16.28 3.52
N ARG A 91 -9.59 -16.45 4.51
CA ARG A 91 -9.23 -16.58 5.93
C ARG A 91 -8.45 -15.35 6.40
N LYS A 92 -7.14 -15.47 6.61
CA LYS A 92 -6.27 -14.36 7.05
C LYS A 92 -5.53 -13.69 5.89
N ARG A 93 -5.65 -14.20 4.67
CA ARG A 93 -5.05 -13.61 3.48
C ARG A 93 -6.01 -12.58 2.89
N LEU A 94 -5.53 -11.37 2.73
CA LEU A 94 -6.29 -10.26 2.17
C LEU A 94 -5.65 -9.84 0.86
N VAL A 95 -6.47 -9.66 -0.18
CA VAL A 95 -6.02 -9.12 -1.47
C VAL A 95 -6.61 -7.74 -1.64
N PHE A 96 -5.75 -6.78 -1.95
CA PHE A 96 -6.13 -5.38 -2.18
C PHE A 96 -5.93 -5.04 -3.66
N GLU A 97 -6.87 -4.30 -4.21
CA GLU A 97 -6.65 -3.54 -5.43
C GLU A 97 -6.09 -2.18 -5.00
N VAL A 98 -4.99 -1.75 -5.60
CA VAL A 98 -4.34 -0.49 -5.26
C VAL A 98 -4.17 0.36 -6.51
N LYS A 99 -4.47 1.66 -6.38
CA LYS A 99 -4.35 2.63 -7.47
C LYS A 99 -3.77 3.93 -6.92
N CYS A 100 -2.83 4.50 -7.66
CA CYS A 100 -2.25 5.79 -7.34
C CYS A 100 -2.54 6.78 -8.44
N PHE A 101 -2.92 7.99 -8.06
CA PHE A 101 -3.28 9.08 -8.97
C PHE A 101 -2.43 10.31 -8.68
N ASP A 102 -1.99 10.96 -9.75
CA ASP A 102 -1.38 12.28 -9.74
C ASP A 102 -2.40 13.21 -10.41
N GLY A 103 -3.19 13.95 -9.60
CA GLY A 103 -4.37 14.63 -10.12
C GLY A 103 -5.37 13.60 -10.64
N GLU A 104 -5.73 13.72 -11.92
CA GLU A 104 -6.64 12.78 -12.58
C GLU A 104 -5.90 11.64 -13.29
N ASP A 105 -4.57 11.71 -13.36
CA ASP A 105 -3.78 10.71 -14.06
C ASP A 105 -3.55 9.48 -13.19
N LEU A 106 -3.89 8.31 -13.71
CA LEU A 106 -3.56 7.04 -13.06
C LEU A 106 -2.06 6.78 -13.29
N VAL A 107 -1.27 6.84 -12.23
CA VAL A 107 0.19 6.68 -12.32
C VAL A 107 0.69 5.32 -11.88
N GLY A 108 -0.15 4.55 -11.17
CA GLY A 108 0.20 3.19 -10.78
C GLY A 108 -1.02 2.40 -10.41
N GLN A 109 -0.98 1.09 -10.62
CA GLN A 109 -2.07 0.19 -10.22
C GLN A 109 -1.61 -1.25 -10.16
N GLY A 110 -2.37 -2.05 -9.44
CA GLY A 110 -2.16 -3.48 -9.36
C GLY A 110 -2.82 -4.08 -8.14
N THR A 111 -2.25 -5.18 -7.67
CA THR A 111 -2.74 -5.91 -6.51
C THR A 111 -1.63 -6.03 -5.46
N HIS A 112 -2.07 -6.11 -4.22
CA HIS A 112 -1.19 -6.26 -3.07
C HIS A 112 -1.84 -7.23 -2.09
N GLU A 113 -1.06 -8.18 -1.58
CA GLU A 113 -1.58 -9.15 -0.62
C GLU A 113 -0.93 -8.94 0.74
N ARG A 114 -1.76 -9.07 1.76
CA ARG A 114 -1.34 -8.98 3.16
C ARG A 114 -1.91 -10.14 3.94
N PHE A 115 -1.27 -10.46 5.07
CA PHE A 115 -1.71 -11.54 5.92
C PHE A 115 -1.92 -11.03 7.35
N VAL A 116 -3.07 -11.35 7.95
CA VAL A 116 -3.40 -10.95 9.32
C VAL A 116 -2.61 -11.80 10.30
N VAL A 117 -1.91 -11.16 11.22
CA VAL A 117 -1.13 -11.83 12.26
C VAL A 117 -1.42 -11.20 13.62
N ASN A 118 -1.28 -11.98 14.70
CA ASN A 118 -1.24 -11.43 16.04
C ASN A 118 0.16 -10.85 16.26
N SER A 119 0.25 -9.56 16.54
CA SER A 119 1.52 -8.83 16.59
C SER A 119 2.53 -9.44 17.57
N ALA A 120 2.10 -9.67 18.82
CA ALA A 120 2.99 -10.22 19.85
C ALA A 120 3.44 -11.64 19.51
N LYS A 121 2.50 -12.47 19.06
CA LYS A 121 2.78 -13.85 18.70
C LYS A 121 3.74 -13.94 17.50
N PHE A 122 3.52 -13.08 16.50
CA PHE A 122 4.37 -13.01 15.32
C PHE A 122 5.81 -12.64 15.70
N MET A 123 5.97 -11.57 16.50
CA MET A 123 7.29 -11.11 16.92
C MET A 123 7.99 -12.06 17.87
N SER A 124 7.26 -12.90 18.59
CA SER A 124 7.85 -13.87 19.52
C SER A 124 8.70 -14.95 18.83
N LYS A 125 8.64 -15.03 17.50
CA LYS A 125 9.45 -15.99 16.72
C LYS A 125 10.88 -15.54 16.52
N PHE A 126 11.21 -14.30 16.83
CA PHE A 126 12.53 -13.71 16.54
C PHE A 126 13.41 -13.46 17.78
#